data_e21b54fe236d1467eb9268db57d1593d
#
_entry.id   e21b54fe236d1467eb9268db57d1593d
#
_cell.length_a   1.000
_cell.length_b   1.000
_cell.length_c   1.000
_cell.angle_alpha   90.00
_cell.angle_beta   90.00
_cell.angle_gamma   90.00
#
_symmetry.space_group_name_H-M   'P 1'
#
loop_
_entity.id
_entity.type
_entity.pdbx_description
1 polymer ?
#
loop_
_entity_poly.entity_id
_entity_poly.type
_entity_poly.pdbx_seq_one_letter_code
_entity_poly.pdbx_strand_id
1 'polypeptide(L)'
;MSQDKNIKIARLISLEKKTREAKSKDELNFIVVNETREIIDYTTSFLLLKSATDKFHINAISDIASIDRTAPLVTFVESIINHKTKTNLKEIESIDLEQFSKKIKKQKPKNIPQYLLCIPIFSPQRGLQGYLLLARNKNFNENENELVQHLSRTYGHAYNTFLTNFSIKNFLKKNFTGKKRWITISVIILIFLFP
;
A
#
# COMPACT_ATOMS: atom_id res chain seq x y z
N MET A 1 -4.19 24.56 -20.83
CA MET A 1 -3.80 23.12 -20.96
C MET A 1 -2.34 22.81 -20.55
N SER A 2 -1.34 23.57 -20.97
CA SER A 2 0.08 23.34 -20.61
C SER A 2 0.36 23.55 -19.11
N GLN A 3 -0.16 24.59 -18.50
CA GLN A 3 0.09 24.98 -17.11
C GLN A 3 -0.48 23.95 -16.10
N ASP A 4 -1.66 23.42 -16.35
CA ASP A 4 -2.29 22.37 -15.52
C ASP A 4 -1.49 21.07 -15.53
N LYS A 5 -0.92 20.69 -16.67
CA LYS A 5 -0.07 19.52 -16.82
C LYS A 5 1.23 19.66 -16.02
N ASN A 6 1.85 20.85 -16.09
CA ASN A 6 3.08 21.12 -15.33
C ASN A 6 2.85 21.08 -13.81
N ILE A 7 1.71 21.61 -13.34
CA ILE A 7 1.35 21.57 -11.92
C ILE A 7 1.17 20.12 -11.45
N LYS A 8 0.49 19.27 -12.24
CA LYS A 8 0.30 17.85 -11.89
C LYS A 8 1.64 17.10 -11.85
N ILE A 9 2.54 17.37 -12.79
CA ILE A 9 3.88 16.76 -12.79
C ILE A 9 4.67 17.19 -11.55
N ALA A 10 4.66 18.47 -11.20
CA ALA A 10 5.34 18.97 -10.00
C ALA A 10 4.81 18.32 -8.72
N ARG A 11 3.48 18.15 -8.60
CA ARG A 11 2.85 17.44 -7.47
C ARG A 11 3.26 15.98 -7.44
N LEU A 12 3.29 15.30 -8.59
CA LEU A 12 3.72 13.92 -8.69
C LEU A 12 5.16 13.75 -8.17
N ILE A 13 6.08 14.59 -8.62
CA ILE A 13 7.49 14.57 -8.17
C ILE A 13 7.59 14.83 -6.67
N SER A 14 6.81 15.81 -6.15
CA SER A 14 6.75 16.09 -4.71
C SER A 14 6.27 14.89 -3.90
N LEU A 15 5.19 14.24 -4.34
CA LEU A 15 4.63 13.06 -3.68
C LEU A 15 5.60 11.88 -3.71
N GLU A 16 6.28 11.65 -4.82
CA GLU A 16 7.33 10.62 -4.91
C GLU A 16 8.48 10.88 -3.94
N LYS A 17 8.92 12.14 -3.83
CA LYS A 17 9.97 12.53 -2.88
C LYS A 17 9.53 12.24 -1.45
N LYS A 18 8.35 12.72 -1.03
CA LYS A 18 7.78 12.45 0.32
C LYS A 18 7.69 10.95 0.60
N THR A 19 7.23 10.17 -0.39
CA THR A 19 7.11 8.71 -0.27
C THR A 19 8.47 8.03 -0.01
N ARG A 20 9.53 8.48 -0.69
CA ARG A 20 10.89 7.95 -0.49
C ARG A 20 11.54 8.40 0.83
N GLU A 21 11.18 9.59 1.30
CA GLU A 21 11.72 10.20 2.53
C GLU A 21 10.94 9.79 3.79
N ALA A 22 9.83 9.04 3.66
CA ALA A 22 9.04 8.55 4.79
C ALA A 22 9.92 7.79 5.79
N LYS A 23 9.85 8.18 7.07
CA LYS A 23 10.71 7.65 8.14
C LYS A 23 10.15 6.40 8.81
N SER A 24 8.84 6.18 8.66
CA SER A 24 8.14 5.03 9.23
C SER A 24 7.11 4.47 8.27
N LYS A 25 6.69 3.22 8.54
CA LYS A 25 5.61 2.60 7.77
C LYS A 25 4.27 3.33 7.96
N ASP A 26 4.04 3.88 9.15
CA ASP A 26 2.80 4.61 9.43
C ASP A 26 2.77 5.97 8.71
N GLU A 27 3.91 6.66 8.63
CA GLU A 27 4.05 7.87 7.82
C GLU A 27 3.84 7.56 6.33
N LEU A 28 4.43 6.47 5.81
CA LEU A 28 4.19 6.03 4.44
C LEU A 28 2.71 5.69 4.20
N ASN A 29 2.07 4.97 5.12
CA ASN A 29 0.65 4.67 5.05
C ASN A 29 -0.19 5.95 4.97
N PHE A 30 0.13 6.94 5.81
CA PHE A 30 -0.53 8.25 5.81
C PHE A 30 -0.38 8.96 4.46
N ILE A 31 0.84 9.04 3.93
CA ILE A 31 1.12 9.65 2.62
C ILE A 31 0.30 8.97 1.53
N VAL A 32 0.31 7.65 1.49
CA VAL A 32 -0.39 6.86 0.46
C VAL A 32 -1.89 7.11 0.47
N VAL A 33 -2.54 7.16 1.63
CA VAL A 33 -4.01 7.33 1.69
C VAL A 33 -4.47 8.77 1.66
N ASN A 34 -3.65 9.76 2.04
CA ASN A 34 -4.10 11.15 2.13
C ASN A 34 -3.52 12.01 1.00
N GLU A 35 -2.23 11.86 0.67
CA GLU A 35 -1.58 12.78 -0.26
C GLU A 35 -1.74 12.36 -1.73
N THR A 36 -2.12 11.13 -2.03
CA THR A 36 -2.52 10.72 -3.39
C THR A 36 -3.64 11.61 -3.96
N ARG A 37 -4.43 12.25 -3.08
CA ARG A 37 -5.48 13.21 -3.46
C ARG A 37 -4.95 14.43 -4.21
N GLU A 38 -3.68 14.79 -4.04
CA GLU A 38 -3.04 15.87 -4.81
C GLU A 38 -2.94 15.56 -6.31
N ILE A 39 -2.97 14.27 -6.68
CA ILE A 39 -2.83 13.79 -8.06
C ILE A 39 -4.16 13.35 -8.64
N ILE A 40 -4.96 12.63 -7.87
CA ILE A 40 -6.22 12.04 -8.29
C ILE A 40 -7.29 12.33 -7.24
N ASP A 41 -8.40 12.88 -7.69
CA ASP A 41 -9.53 13.18 -6.82
C ASP A 41 -10.26 11.91 -6.38
N TYR A 42 -10.51 11.81 -5.07
CA TYR A 42 -11.32 10.75 -4.46
C TYR A 42 -11.97 11.25 -3.16
N THR A 43 -13.06 10.62 -2.78
CA THR A 43 -13.77 10.92 -1.53
C THR A 43 -13.10 10.23 -0.35
N THR A 44 -12.73 8.96 -0.52
CA THR A 44 -12.09 8.14 0.51
C THR A 44 -11.09 7.18 -0.14
N SER A 45 -10.01 6.90 0.55
CA SER A 45 -9.05 5.88 0.13
C SER A 45 -8.79 4.86 1.22
N PHE A 46 -8.45 3.63 0.81
CA PHE A 46 -8.13 2.52 1.69
C PHE A 46 -6.83 1.88 1.25
N LEU A 47 -5.92 1.70 2.18
CA LEU A 47 -4.71 0.93 1.96
C LEU A 47 -4.86 -0.44 2.60
N LEU A 48 -4.83 -1.49 1.79
CA LEU A 48 -4.82 -2.86 2.25
C LEU A 48 -3.44 -3.47 2.04
N LEU A 49 -2.88 -4.05 3.08
CA LEU A 49 -1.61 -4.76 2.98
C LEU A 49 -1.79 -6.25 3.25
N LYS A 50 -0.95 -7.04 2.61
CA LYS A 50 -0.94 -8.49 2.72
C LYS A 50 -0.45 -8.92 4.10
N SER A 51 -1.19 -9.80 4.76
CA SER A 51 -0.82 -10.40 6.02
C SER A 51 0.00 -11.69 5.83
N ALA A 52 0.52 -12.24 6.93
CA ALA A 52 1.23 -13.53 6.91
C ALA A 52 0.35 -14.71 6.47
N THR A 53 -0.98 -14.56 6.53
CA THR A 53 -1.96 -15.58 6.09
C THR A 53 -2.44 -15.36 4.67
N ASP A 54 -1.72 -14.57 3.86
CA ASP A 54 -2.06 -14.20 2.48
C ASP A 54 -3.38 -13.46 2.29
N LYS A 55 -4.00 -13.00 3.39
CA LYS A 55 -5.19 -12.14 3.35
C LYS A 55 -4.78 -10.67 3.36
N PHE A 56 -5.63 -9.84 2.74
CA PHE A 56 -5.46 -8.39 2.72
C PHE A 56 -6.32 -7.74 3.80
N HIS A 57 -5.68 -6.92 4.63
CA HIS A 57 -6.34 -6.18 5.70
C HIS A 57 -6.08 -4.69 5.55
N ILE A 58 -7.07 -3.87 5.89
CA ILE A 58 -6.94 -2.42 5.86
C ILE A 58 -5.90 -1.99 6.90
N ASN A 59 -4.88 -1.25 6.44
CA ASN A 59 -3.81 -0.70 7.28
C ASN A 59 -3.94 0.80 7.47
N ALA A 60 -4.57 1.51 6.53
CA ALA A 60 -4.89 2.93 6.65
C ALA A 60 -6.15 3.26 5.85
N ILE A 61 -6.86 4.29 6.28
CA ILE A 61 -8.01 4.92 5.60
C ILE A 61 -7.75 6.42 5.62
N SER A 62 -8.03 7.13 4.51
CA SER A 62 -7.87 8.58 4.49
C SER A 62 -8.73 9.26 5.55
N ASP A 63 -8.17 10.30 6.16
CA ASP A 63 -8.84 11.13 7.17
C ASP A 63 -9.26 10.38 8.46
N ILE A 64 -8.78 9.15 8.68
CA ILE A 64 -9.07 8.33 9.86
C ILE A 64 -7.79 7.95 10.58
N ALA A 65 -7.66 8.37 11.85
CA ALA A 65 -6.49 8.11 12.67
C ALA A 65 -6.46 6.69 13.27
N SER A 66 -7.62 6.11 13.57
CA SER A 66 -7.74 4.78 14.18
C SER A 66 -8.83 3.95 13.50
N ILE A 67 -8.49 2.73 13.10
CA ILE A 67 -9.37 1.84 12.33
C ILE A 67 -10.14 0.92 13.30
N ASP A 68 -11.45 1.05 13.32
CA ASP A 68 -12.33 0.05 13.94
C ASP A 68 -12.44 -1.17 13.01
N ARG A 69 -11.81 -2.28 13.41
CA ARG A 69 -11.79 -3.54 12.66
C ARG A 69 -13.15 -4.20 12.52
N THR A 70 -14.12 -3.84 13.36
CA THR A 70 -15.48 -4.38 13.37
C THR A 70 -16.44 -3.52 12.54
N ALA A 71 -16.01 -2.34 12.11
CA ALA A 71 -16.83 -1.43 11.33
C ALA A 71 -17.31 -2.09 10.02
N PRO A 72 -18.62 -1.96 9.67
CA PRO A 72 -19.17 -2.54 8.45
C PRO A 72 -18.42 -2.12 7.18
N LEU A 73 -17.90 -0.89 7.12
CA LEU A 73 -17.11 -0.40 5.99
C LEU A 73 -15.79 -1.17 5.84
N VAL A 74 -15.08 -1.41 6.94
CA VAL A 74 -13.81 -2.14 6.96
C VAL A 74 -14.01 -3.58 6.49
N THR A 75 -14.95 -4.29 7.11
CA THR A 75 -15.26 -5.68 6.76
C THR A 75 -15.75 -5.83 5.32
N PHE A 76 -16.53 -4.88 4.83
CA PHE A 76 -17.02 -4.85 3.45
C PHE A 76 -15.89 -4.69 2.44
N VAL A 77 -15.03 -3.67 2.61
CA VAL A 77 -13.91 -3.39 1.70
C VAL A 77 -12.91 -4.56 1.70
N GLU A 78 -12.57 -5.11 2.87
CA GLU A 78 -11.71 -6.30 2.96
C GLU A 78 -12.34 -7.51 2.24
N SER A 79 -13.66 -7.69 2.34
CA SER A 79 -14.36 -8.80 1.67
C SER A 79 -14.31 -8.68 0.14
N ILE A 80 -14.44 -7.46 -0.41
CA ILE A 80 -14.34 -7.20 -1.86
C ILE A 80 -12.97 -7.62 -2.36
N ILE A 81 -11.90 -7.13 -1.74
CA ILE A 81 -10.54 -7.40 -2.19
C ILE A 81 -10.18 -8.87 -2.02
N ASN A 82 -10.47 -9.47 -0.87
CA ASN A 82 -10.20 -10.90 -0.66
C ASN A 82 -11.05 -11.82 -1.56
N HIS A 83 -12.18 -11.36 -2.08
CA HIS A 83 -12.94 -12.06 -3.12
C HIS A 83 -12.29 -11.89 -4.51
N LYS A 84 -11.95 -10.65 -4.87
CA LYS A 84 -11.34 -10.31 -6.17
C LYS A 84 -9.94 -10.91 -6.35
N THR A 85 -9.14 -11.01 -5.29
CA THR A 85 -7.79 -11.62 -5.36
C THR A 85 -7.82 -13.10 -5.74
N LYS A 86 -8.93 -13.80 -5.48
CA LYS A 86 -9.14 -15.16 -5.96
C LYS A 86 -9.28 -15.24 -7.49
N THR A 87 -9.69 -14.14 -8.14
CA THR A 87 -9.86 -14.00 -9.58
C THR A 87 -8.70 -13.30 -10.27
N ASN A 88 -7.53 -13.22 -9.59
CA ASN A 88 -6.26 -12.74 -10.14
C ASN A 88 -6.19 -11.23 -10.44
N LEU A 89 -6.58 -10.39 -9.49
CA LEU A 89 -6.49 -8.93 -9.57
C LEU A 89 -5.01 -8.46 -9.57
N LYS A 90 -4.36 -8.46 -10.74
CA LYS A 90 -2.96 -8.02 -10.90
C LYS A 90 -2.82 -6.67 -11.58
N GLU A 91 -3.88 -6.15 -12.15
CA GLU A 91 -3.91 -4.90 -12.89
C GLU A 91 -4.79 -3.88 -12.19
N ILE A 92 -4.69 -2.62 -12.61
CA ILE A 92 -5.58 -1.56 -12.14
C ILE A 92 -6.97 -1.84 -12.69
N GLU A 93 -7.96 -1.91 -11.81
CA GLU A 93 -9.35 -2.19 -12.17
C GLU A 93 -10.30 -1.19 -11.52
N SER A 94 -11.17 -0.59 -12.31
CA SER A 94 -12.31 0.19 -11.78
C SER A 94 -13.47 -0.76 -11.49
N ILE A 95 -13.93 -0.76 -10.24
CA ILE A 95 -15.01 -1.61 -9.76
C ILE A 95 -16.25 -0.75 -9.55
N ASP A 96 -17.32 -1.03 -10.30
CA ASP A 96 -18.64 -0.47 -10.02
C ASP A 96 -19.37 -1.36 -9.01
N LEU A 97 -19.57 -0.84 -7.80
CA LEU A 97 -20.24 -1.58 -6.73
C LEU A 97 -21.71 -1.93 -7.03
N GLU A 98 -22.36 -1.23 -7.97
CA GLU A 98 -23.69 -1.55 -8.40
C GLU A 98 -23.76 -2.81 -9.30
N GLN A 99 -22.64 -3.16 -9.93
CA GLN A 99 -22.52 -4.37 -10.76
C GLN A 99 -22.03 -5.59 -9.99
N PHE A 100 -21.68 -5.43 -8.72
CA PHE A 100 -21.24 -6.54 -7.87
C PHE A 100 -22.36 -7.54 -7.57
N SER A 101 -21.99 -8.77 -7.22
CA SER A 101 -22.94 -9.83 -6.91
C SER A 101 -23.96 -9.42 -5.83
N LYS A 102 -25.20 -9.90 -5.95
CA LYS A 102 -26.31 -9.60 -5.00
C LYS A 102 -25.92 -9.85 -3.52
N LYS A 103 -25.07 -10.85 -3.27
CA LYS A 103 -24.59 -11.21 -1.91
C LYS A 103 -23.71 -10.11 -1.31
N ILE A 104 -22.80 -9.54 -2.11
CA ILE A 104 -21.91 -8.45 -1.69
C ILE A 104 -22.69 -7.13 -1.60
N LYS A 105 -23.60 -6.86 -2.55
CA LYS A 105 -24.49 -5.69 -2.53
C LYS A 105 -25.31 -5.57 -1.24
N LYS A 106 -25.80 -6.67 -0.69
CA LYS A 106 -26.55 -6.66 0.58
C LYS A 106 -25.74 -6.20 1.79
N GLN A 107 -24.42 -6.29 1.71
CA GLN A 107 -23.49 -5.88 2.77
C GLN A 107 -22.92 -4.47 2.54
N LYS A 108 -23.26 -3.81 1.42
CA LYS A 108 -22.75 -2.49 1.06
C LYS A 108 -23.18 -1.45 2.11
N PRO A 109 -22.24 -0.78 2.77
CA PRO A 109 -22.56 0.33 3.66
C PRO A 109 -23.15 1.51 2.87
N LYS A 110 -24.09 2.26 3.49
CA LYS A 110 -24.77 3.39 2.83
C LYS A 110 -23.82 4.49 2.37
N ASN A 111 -22.69 4.66 3.06
CA ASN A 111 -21.79 5.79 2.87
C ASN A 111 -20.56 5.46 2.02
N ILE A 112 -20.50 4.28 1.37
CA ILE A 112 -19.40 3.98 0.46
C ILE A 112 -19.71 4.52 -0.94
N PRO A 113 -18.79 5.25 -1.59
CA PRO A 113 -18.96 5.71 -2.97
C PRO A 113 -19.16 4.54 -3.95
N GLN A 114 -19.79 4.83 -5.09
CA GLN A 114 -20.15 3.80 -6.08
C GLN A 114 -18.95 3.15 -6.76
N TYR A 115 -17.93 3.94 -7.13
CA TYR A 115 -16.79 3.44 -7.89
C TYR A 115 -15.55 3.30 -7.00
N LEU A 116 -14.88 2.15 -7.11
CA LEU A 116 -13.60 1.87 -6.47
C LEU A 116 -12.56 1.64 -7.56
N LEU A 117 -11.50 2.45 -7.58
CA LEU A 117 -10.31 2.16 -8.37
C LEU A 117 -9.37 1.31 -7.52
N CYS A 118 -9.17 0.07 -7.93
CA CYS A 118 -8.30 -0.88 -7.27
C CYS A 118 -6.92 -0.85 -7.91
N ILE A 119 -5.90 -0.48 -7.14
CA ILE A 119 -4.53 -0.26 -7.59
C ILE A 119 -3.62 -1.24 -6.85
N PRO A 120 -3.10 -2.29 -7.52
CA PRO A 120 -2.20 -3.23 -6.87
C PRO A 120 -0.84 -2.58 -6.61
N ILE A 121 -0.26 -2.82 -5.45
CA ILE A 121 1.06 -2.33 -5.03
C ILE A 121 2.05 -3.49 -5.13
N PHE A 122 2.94 -3.44 -6.11
CA PHE A 122 3.95 -4.48 -6.33
C PHE A 122 5.33 -4.01 -5.88
N SER A 123 6.00 -4.85 -5.09
CA SER A 123 7.43 -4.74 -4.82
C SER A 123 8.21 -5.59 -5.84
N PRO A 124 9.33 -5.08 -6.39
CA PRO A 124 10.15 -5.84 -7.34
C PRO A 124 10.67 -7.17 -6.77
N GLN A 125 10.99 -7.22 -5.47
CA GLN A 125 11.58 -8.39 -4.82
C GLN A 125 10.56 -9.33 -4.18
N ARG A 126 9.37 -8.84 -3.86
CA ARG A 126 8.39 -9.58 -3.03
C ARG A 126 7.03 -9.76 -3.70
N GLY A 127 6.87 -9.28 -4.93
CA GLY A 127 5.60 -9.35 -5.65
C GLY A 127 4.52 -8.45 -5.03
N LEU A 128 3.28 -8.90 -5.06
CA LEU A 128 2.13 -8.15 -4.57
C LEU A 128 2.17 -7.95 -3.05
N GLN A 129 2.25 -6.69 -2.62
CA GLN A 129 2.30 -6.28 -1.22
C GLN A 129 0.94 -5.84 -0.68
N GLY A 130 0.09 -5.33 -1.54
CA GLY A 130 -1.20 -4.79 -1.12
C GLY A 130 -1.97 -4.13 -2.25
N TYR A 131 -2.98 -3.39 -1.86
CA TYR A 131 -3.83 -2.60 -2.75
C TYR A 131 -4.09 -1.22 -2.17
N LEU A 132 -4.01 -0.19 -3.00
CA LEU A 132 -4.61 1.09 -2.74
C LEU A 132 -5.96 1.13 -3.44
N LEU A 133 -7.03 1.42 -2.70
CA LEU A 133 -8.36 1.66 -3.24
C LEU A 133 -8.69 3.13 -3.14
N LEU A 134 -9.07 3.74 -4.26
CA LEU A 134 -9.61 5.09 -4.31
C LEU A 134 -11.11 5.00 -4.58
N ALA A 135 -11.92 5.66 -3.75
CA ALA A 135 -13.38 5.61 -3.83
C ALA A 135 -13.97 6.98 -4.13
N ARG A 136 -14.89 7.08 -5.11
CA ARG A 136 -15.67 8.27 -5.43
C ARG A 136 -16.97 7.90 -6.17
N ASN A 137 -17.89 8.90 -6.31
CA ASN A 137 -19.15 8.68 -7.02
C ASN A 137 -19.10 8.93 -8.54
N LYS A 138 -17.93 9.30 -9.07
CA LYS A 138 -17.67 9.47 -10.50
C LYS A 138 -16.69 8.40 -10.98
N ASN A 139 -16.93 7.83 -12.16
CA ASN A 139 -16.03 6.82 -12.73
C ASN A 139 -14.62 7.39 -12.97
N PHE A 140 -13.61 6.52 -12.89
CA PHE A 140 -12.21 6.84 -13.18
C PHE A 140 -11.97 6.76 -14.69
N ASN A 141 -11.09 7.63 -15.21
CA ASN A 141 -10.73 7.65 -16.62
C ASN A 141 -9.34 7.06 -16.87
N GLU A 142 -9.01 6.78 -18.13
CA GLU A 142 -7.74 6.17 -18.51
C GLU A 142 -6.51 7.01 -18.14
N ASN A 143 -6.58 8.33 -18.27
CA ASN A 143 -5.46 9.22 -17.90
C ASN A 143 -5.16 9.16 -16.40
N GLU A 144 -6.17 8.98 -15.57
CA GLU A 144 -6.00 8.78 -14.14
C GLU A 144 -5.35 7.42 -13.85
N ASN A 145 -5.69 6.38 -14.61
CA ASN A 145 -5.11 5.04 -14.47
C ASN A 145 -3.60 5.05 -14.74
N GLU A 146 -3.10 5.79 -15.74
CA GLU A 146 -1.67 5.93 -16.00
C GLU A 146 -0.93 6.60 -14.83
N LEU A 147 -1.50 7.66 -14.26
CA LEU A 147 -0.91 8.35 -13.11
C LEU A 147 -0.81 7.45 -11.88
N VAL A 148 -1.87 6.70 -11.57
CA VAL A 148 -1.86 5.79 -10.42
C VAL A 148 -0.97 4.58 -10.64
N GLN A 149 -0.78 4.12 -11.88
CA GLN A 149 0.17 3.05 -12.18
C GLN A 149 1.61 3.46 -11.82
N HIS A 150 1.97 4.70 -12.11
CA HIS A 150 3.27 5.24 -11.75
C HIS A 150 3.43 5.33 -10.21
N LEU A 151 2.44 5.87 -9.51
CA LEU A 151 2.42 5.94 -8.05
C LEU A 151 2.47 4.55 -7.40
N SER A 152 1.76 3.57 -7.93
CA SER A 152 1.77 2.19 -7.45
C SER A 152 3.19 1.61 -7.39
N ARG A 153 4.00 1.85 -8.42
CA ARG A 153 5.41 1.42 -8.47
C ARG A 153 6.24 2.12 -7.39
N THR A 154 6.08 3.44 -7.26
CA THR A 154 6.76 4.24 -6.23
C THR A 154 6.43 3.73 -4.82
N TYR A 155 5.15 3.49 -4.54
CA TYR A 155 4.71 2.92 -3.26
C TYR A 155 5.28 1.53 -3.02
N GLY A 156 5.27 0.66 -4.04
CA GLY A 156 5.85 -0.67 -3.95
C GLY A 156 7.34 -0.67 -3.58
N HIS A 157 8.12 0.23 -4.17
CA HIS A 157 9.53 0.44 -3.81
C HIS A 157 9.70 0.92 -2.37
N ALA A 158 8.91 1.90 -1.93
CA ALA A 158 8.97 2.43 -0.58
C ALA A 158 8.61 1.36 0.46
N TYR A 159 7.54 0.59 0.26
CA TYR A 159 7.20 -0.53 1.15
C TYR A 159 8.30 -1.60 1.20
N ASN A 160 8.93 -1.90 0.08
CA ASN A 160 10.03 -2.86 0.04
C ASN A 160 11.21 -2.43 0.92
N THR A 161 11.56 -1.14 0.94
CA THR A 161 12.62 -0.59 1.78
C THR A 161 12.36 -0.83 3.27
N PHE A 162 11.13 -0.58 3.74
CA PHE A 162 10.77 -0.85 5.13
C PHE A 162 10.82 -2.34 5.49
N LEU A 163 10.36 -3.21 4.59
CA LEU A 163 10.39 -4.65 4.81
C LEU A 163 11.81 -5.22 4.83
N THR A 164 12.70 -4.69 3.99
CA THR A 164 14.12 -5.09 3.95
C THR A 164 14.84 -4.64 5.21
N ASN A 165 14.67 -3.39 5.62
CA ASN A 165 15.26 -2.85 6.84
C ASN A 165 14.81 -3.61 8.10
N PHE A 166 13.54 -3.99 8.17
CA PHE A 166 13.00 -4.80 9.26
C PHE A 166 13.63 -6.20 9.29
N SER A 167 13.79 -6.82 8.13
CA SER A 167 14.43 -8.14 7.99
C SER A 167 15.88 -8.13 8.44
N ILE A 168 16.66 -7.12 8.03
CA ILE A 168 18.05 -6.93 8.44
C ILE A 168 18.15 -6.68 9.95
N LYS A 169 17.32 -5.79 10.50
CA LYS A 169 17.31 -5.54 11.95
C LYS A 169 17.00 -6.81 12.75
N ASN A 170 16.03 -7.61 12.31
CA ASN A 170 15.70 -8.88 12.97
C ASN A 170 16.81 -9.91 12.84
N PHE A 171 17.44 -10.00 11.67
CA PHE A 171 18.61 -10.86 11.46
C PHE A 171 19.77 -10.47 12.39
N LEU A 172 20.10 -9.19 12.45
CA LEU A 172 21.13 -8.67 13.34
C LEU A 172 20.77 -8.93 14.81
N LYS A 173 19.53 -8.62 15.22
CA LYS A 173 19.06 -8.88 16.58
C LYS A 173 19.16 -10.37 16.94
N LYS A 174 18.76 -11.27 16.03
CA LYS A 174 18.80 -12.72 16.25
C LYS A 174 20.22 -13.27 16.36
N ASN A 175 21.16 -12.77 15.55
CA ASN A 175 22.51 -13.32 15.44
C ASN A 175 23.54 -12.56 16.30
N PHE A 176 23.26 -11.31 16.69
CA PHE A 176 24.19 -10.46 17.44
C PHE A 176 23.74 -10.18 18.89
N THR A 177 22.73 -10.90 19.43
CA THR A 177 22.33 -10.78 20.84
C THR A 177 22.77 -12.00 21.66
N GLY A 178 23.20 -11.79 22.90
CA GLY A 178 23.59 -12.84 23.84
C GLY A 178 24.98 -13.45 23.59
N LYS A 179 25.21 -14.68 24.08
CA LYS A 179 26.51 -15.40 23.97
C LYS A 179 26.98 -15.57 22.53
N LYS A 180 26.09 -15.63 21.55
CA LYS A 180 26.40 -15.73 20.12
C LYS A 180 27.11 -14.49 19.56
N ARG A 181 26.93 -13.31 20.16
CA ARG A 181 27.62 -12.09 19.77
C ARG A 181 29.15 -12.22 19.87
N TRP A 182 29.63 -12.79 20.96
CA TRP A 182 31.06 -12.98 21.18
C TRP A 182 31.67 -13.99 20.20
N ILE A 183 30.95 -15.08 19.90
CA ILE A 183 31.42 -16.08 18.93
C ILE A 183 31.52 -15.47 17.53
N THR A 184 30.54 -14.70 17.09
CA THR A 184 30.55 -14.06 15.75
C THR A 184 31.66 -13.01 15.64
N ILE A 185 31.88 -12.21 16.70
CA ILE A 185 32.98 -11.23 16.74
C ILE A 185 34.32 -11.93 16.71
N SER A 186 34.48 -13.01 17.47
CA SER A 186 35.76 -13.79 17.50
C SER A 186 36.05 -14.41 16.13
N VAL A 187 35.05 -14.94 15.42
CA VAL A 187 35.24 -15.49 14.07
C VAL A 187 35.64 -14.41 13.06
N ILE A 188 35.00 -13.24 13.11
CA ILE A 188 35.38 -12.11 12.26
C ILE A 188 36.80 -11.65 12.52
N ILE A 189 37.19 -11.51 13.79
CA ILE A 189 38.58 -11.13 14.19
C ILE A 189 39.57 -12.18 13.70
N LEU A 190 39.26 -13.46 13.82
CA LEU A 190 40.11 -14.55 13.35
C LEU A 190 40.34 -14.50 11.83
N ILE A 191 39.32 -14.21 11.04
CA ILE A 191 39.42 -14.07 9.57
C ILE A 191 40.32 -12.88 9.18
N PHE A 192 40.27 -11.78 9.96
CA PHE A 192 41.13 -10.61 9.68
C PHE A 192 42.56 -10.70 10.23
N LEU A 193 42.80 -11.55 11.22
CA LEU A 193 44.14 -11.72 11.81
C LEU A 193 44.96 -12.85 11.16
N PHE A 194 44.31 -13.77 10.46
CA PHE A 194 44.98 -14.89 9.76
C PHE A 194 44.48 -14.92 8.30
N PRO A 195 45.00 -14.03 7.42
CA PRO A 195 44.69 -14.03 5.99
C PRO A 195 45.28 -15.24 5.28
#